data_a40584e500e9d39feaffce93c70289d4
#
_entry.id   a40584e500e9d39feaffce93c70289d4
#
_cell.length_a   1.000
_cell.length_b   1.000
_cell.length_c   1.000
_cell.angle_alpha   90.00
_cell.angle_beta   90.00
_cell.angle_gamma   90.00
#
_symmetry.space_group_name_H-M   'P 1'
#
loop_
_entity.id
_entity.type
_entity.pdbx_description
1 polymer ?
#
loop_
_entity_poly.entity_id
_entity_poly.type
_entity_poly.pdbx_seq_one_letter_code
_entity_poly.pdbx_strand_id
1 'polypeptide(L)'
;MSRSKKGTGDRGLHVKVKTSAGRRESSTRWLERQLNDPYVRRARADGYRSRAAYKLIEIDDKHRLLKPGYRVVDLGCAPGGWCQVAVERVQSSVEAPKVVGIDYLDMDHVRGTTFLKKDFLDDDAPAALMEALGGNRPDVVLSDMAAPTTGHKQTDHLRTTHLFEIAIDFARRNLVPGGSFLSKVFRGGTENALLQDLKRDFKTVAHLKPPASRKESPELYVIAKGFRGSDLDPD
;
A
#
# COMPACT_ATOMS: atom_id res chain seq x y z
N MET A 1 -33.97 -21.02 32.67
CA MET A 1 -34.21 -20.35 31.36
C MET A 1 -33.42 -19.03 31.33
N SER A 2 -32.25 -19.02 30.77
CA SER A 2 -31.37 -17.86 30.68
C SER A 2 -31.55 -17.20 29.31
N ARG A 3 -32.03 -15.92 29.31
CA ARG A 3 -32.17 -15.13 28.09
C ARG A 3 -30.80 -14.59 27.67
N SER A 4 -30.29 -15.11 26.56
CA SER A 4 -29.13 -14.57 25.84
C SER A 4 -29.42 -13.13 25.40
N LYS A 5 -28.61 -12.17 25.89
CA LYS A 5 -28.61 -10.80 25.40
C LYS A 5 -28.01 -10.77 24.00
N LYS A 6 -28.81 -10.51 22.97
CA LYS A 6 -28.34 -10.15 21.61
C LYS A 6 -27.52 -8.87 21.73
N GLY A 7 -26.27 -8.94 21.26
CA GLY A 7 -25.39 -7.77 21.19
C GLY A 7 -26.03 -6.69 20.31
N THR A 8 -26.13 -5.48 20.84
CA THR A 8 -26.49 -4.26 20.13
C THR A 8 -25.38 -3.93 19.15
N GLY A 9 -25.57 -4.27 17.86
CA GLY A 9 -24.73 -3.79 16.79
C GLY A 9 -24.68 -2.26 16.85
N ASP A 10 -23.45 -1.72 16.89
CA ASP A 10 -23.19 -0.28 16.85
C ASP A 10 -23.78 0.32 15.56
N ARG A 11 -24.99 0.83 15.64
CA ARG A 11 -25.61 1.66 14.60
C ARG A 11 -25.01 3.05 14.73
N GLY A 12 -23.76 3.22 14.27
CA GLY A 12 -23.12 4.52 14.21
C GLY A 12 -24.04 5.51 13.48
N LEU A 13 -24.50 6.55 14.22
CA LEU A 13 -25.29 7.63 13.63
C LEU A 13 -24.54 8.21 12.44
N HIS A 14 -25.21 8.29 11.26
CA HIS A 14 -24.63 8.91 10.08
C HIS A 14 -24.30 10.38 10.36
N VAL A 15 -23.02 10.72 10.30
CA VAL A 15 -22.51 12.06 10.53
C VAL A 15 -22.62 12.88 9.24
N LYS A 16 -23.38 13.98 9.27
CA LYS A 16 -23.44 14.97 8.19
C LYS A 16 -22.44 16.07 8.45
N VAL A 17 -21.80 16.58 7.37
CA VAL A 17 -20.90 17.72 7.46
C VAL A 17 -21.70 18.99 7.78
N LYS A 18 -21.49 19.57 8.97
CA LYS A 18 -22.22 20.76 9.45
C LYS A 18 -21.82 22.06 8.72
N THR A 19 -20.64 22.09 8.09
CA THR A 19 -20.08 23.30 7.42
C THR A 19 -19.95 23.07 5.91
N SER A 20 -21.07 22.83 5.23
CA SER A 20 -21.09 22.63 3.78
C SER A 20 -21.11 23.96 2.98
N ALA A 21 -21.48 25.08 3.63
CA ALA A 21 -21.52 26.38 2.98
C ALA A 21 -20.11 26.80 2.49
N GLY A 22 -19.97 27.09 1.20
CA GLY A 22 -18.71 27.51 0.58
C GLY A 22 -17.76 26.38 0.14
N ARG A 23 -18.10 25.11 0.33
CA ARG A 23 -17.29 23.97 -0.15
C ARG A 23 -17.85 23.39 -1.44
N ARG A 24 -16.93 22.86 -2.29
CA ARG A 24 -17.34 22.09 -3.47
C ARG A 24 -18.08 20.83 -3.01
N GLU A 25 -19.14 20.44 -3.70
CA GLU A 25 -19.91 19.21 -3.39
C GLU A 25 -19.05 17.95 -3.31
N SER A 26 -18.02 17.84 -4.17
CA SER A 26 -17.08 16.72 -4.15
C SER A 26 -16.32 16.63 -2.83
N SER A 27 -15.90 17.78 -2.28
CA SER A 27 -15.19 17.84 -0.98
C SER A 27 -16.12 17.50 0.18
N THR A 28 -17.39 17.94 0.13
CA THR A 28 -18.39 17.61 1.15
C THR A 28 -18.70 16.12 1.16
N ARG A 29 -18.95 15.51 -0.02
CA ARG A 29 -19.16 14.06 -0.15
C ARG A 29 -17.94 13.25 0.29
N TRP A 30 -16.73 13.73 0.04
CA TRP A 30 -15.50 13.08 0.50
C TRP A 30 -15.41 13.09 2.02
N LEU A 31 -15.65 14.26 2.66
CA LEU A 31 -15.65 14.38 4.13
C LEU A 31 -16.71 13.49 4.78
N GLU A 32 -17.93 13.47 4.26
CA GLU A 32 -18.99 12.61 4.78
C GLU A 32 -18.63 11.13 4.69
N ARG A 33 -18.03 10.71 3.58
CA ARG A 33 -17.50 9.34 3.45
C ARG A 33 -16.40 9.05 4.46
N GLN A 34 -15.49 9.98 4.72
CA GLN A 34 -14.43 9.80 5.72
C GLN A 34 -14.99 9.69 7.15
N LEU A 35 -15.94 10.56 7.50
CA LEU A 35 -16.54 10.57 8.84
C LEU A 35 -17.37 9.30 9.14
N ASN A 36 -17.97 8.70 8.10
CA ASN A 36 -18.82 7.53 8.22
C ASN A 36 -18.12 6.20 7.90
N ASP A 37 -16.84 6.23 7.54
CA ASP A 37 -16.07 5.04 7.20
C ASP A 37 -15.63 4.31 8.49
N PRO A 38 -16.07 3.06 8.70
CA PRO A 38 -15.73 2.31 9.90
C PRO A 38 -14.23 2.07 10.04
N TYR A 39 -13.50 1.91 8.92
CA TYR A 39 -12.05 1.74 8.94
C TYR A 39 -11.30 3.02 9.33
N VAL A 40 -11.86 4.20 9.05
CA VAL A 40 -11.28 5.48 9.54
C VAL A 40 -11.40 5.57 11.05
N ARG A 41 -12.57 5.23 11.61
CA ARG A 41 -12.78 5.23 13.07
C ARG A 41 -11.87 4.21 13.76
N ARG A 42 -11.81 3.01 13.18
CA ARG A 42 -10.96 1.94 13.69
C ARG A 42 -9.48 2.30 13.63
N ALA A 43 -9.00 2.87 12.52
CA ALA A 43 -7.61 3.31 12.38
C ALA A 43 -7.22 4.31 13.49
N ARG A 44 -8.11 5.27 13.80
CA ARG A 44 -7.87 6.21 14.92
C ARG A 44 -7.83 5.50 16.28
N ALA A 45 -8.73 4.56 16.52
CA ALA A 45 -8.76 3.80 17.77
C ALA A 45 -7.53 2.93 17.97
N ASP A 46 -7.04 2.31 16.90
CA ASP A 46 -5.88 1.40 16.91
C ASP A 46 -4.54 2.14 16.70
N GLY A 47 -4.54 3.48 16.55
CA GLY A 47 -3.34 4.31 16.42
C GLY A 47 -2.72 4.31 15.01
N TYR A 48 -3.43 3.82 13.99
CA TYR A 48 -2.95 3.89 12.60
C TYR A 48 -3.24 5.27 11.98
N ARG A 49 -2.30 5.76 11.20
CA ARG A 49 -2.37 7.07 10.53
C ARG A 49 -3.43 7.14 9.43
N SER A 50 -3.74 6.00 8.84
CA SER A 50 -4.75 5.92 7.79
C SER A 50 -5.50 4.59 7.79
N ARG A 51 -6.71 4.60 7.24
CA ARG A 51 -7.47 3.38 7.00
C ARG A 51 -6.78 2.39 6.03
N ALA A 52 -5.81 2.87 5.25
CA ALA A 52 -5.05 2.04 4.33
C ALA A 52 -4.25 0.96 5.06
N ALA A 53 -3.88 1.17 6.33
CA ALA A 53 -3.23 0.15 7.16
C ALA A 53 -3.98 -1.19 7.12
N TYR A 54 -5.31 -1.16 7.19
CA TYR A 54 -6.12 -2.40 7.18
C TYR A 54 -6.08 -3.15 5.86
N LYS A 55 -5.84 -2.48 4.74
CA LYS A 55 -5.64 -3.16 3.47
C LYS A 55 -4.43 -4.08 3.53
N LEU A 56 -3.31 -3.55 4.05
CA LEU A 56 -2.09 -4.35 4.21
C LEU A 56 -2.25 -5.43 5.29
N ILE A 57 -2.88 -5.12 6.41
CA ILE A 57 -3.16 -6.09 7.48
C ILE A 57 -3.95 -7.28 6.92
N GLU A 58 -5.08 -7.03 6.25
CA GLU A 58 -5.96 -8.08 5.70
C GLU A 58 -5.27 -8.91 4.61
N ILE A 59 -4.43 -8.26 3.79
CA ILE A 59 -3.62 -8.94 2.78
C ILE A 59 -2.56 -9.80 3.45
N ASP A 60 -1.83 -9.25 4.42
CA ASP A 60 -0.74 -9.97 5.08
C ASP A 60 -1.24 -11.11 5.96
N ASP A 61 -2.35 -10.95 6.67
CA ASP A 61 -2.97 -12.02 7.46
C ASP A 61 -3.29 -13.24 6.60
N LYS A 62 -3.72 -13.01 5.36
CA LYS A 62 -4.07 -14.09 4.42
C LYS A 62 -2.86 -14.65 3.67
N HIS A 63 -1.94 -13.79 3.25
CA HIS A 63 -0.90 -14.16 2.29
C HIS A 63 0.49 -14.29 2.90
N ARG A 64 0.68 -13.84 4.15
CA ARG A 64 1.95 -13.94 4.88
C ARG A 64 3.14 -13.37 4.11
N LEU A 65 3.01 -12.11 3.69
CA LEU A 65 4.06 -11.39 2.96
C LEU A 65 5.19 -10.94 3.86
N LEU A 66 4.82 -10.42 5.03
CA LEU A 66 5.71 -9.80 5.98
C LEU A 66 6.13 -10.81 7.05
N LYS A 67 7.43 -11.00 7.24
CA LYS A 67 7.97 -11.91 8.25
C LYS A 67 9.02 -11.18 9.10
N PRO A 68 9.18 -11.56 10.36
CA PRO A 68 10.24 -11.02 11.19
C PRO A 68 11.59 -11.07 10.48
N GLY A 69 12.29 -9.94 10.51
CA GLY A 69 13.60 -9.81 9.88
C GLY A 69 13.62 -9.37 8.43
N TYR A 70 12.48 -9.38 7.72
CA TYR A 70 12.40 -8.98 6.31
C TYR A 70 12.70 -7.49 6.13
N ARG A 71 13.35 -7.15 5.01
CA ARG A 71 13.53 -5.77 4.53
C ARG A 71 12.40 -5.41 3.60
N VAL A 72 11.81 -4.25 3.82
CA VAL A 72 10.62 -3.79 3.11
C VAL A 72 10.85 -2.42 2.53
N VAL A 73 10.48 -2.25 1.27
CA VAL A 73 10.33 -0.95 0.62
C VAL A 73 8.85 -0.64 0.47
N ASP A 74 8.40 0.55 0.90
CA ASP A 74 7.03 1.06 0.79
C ASP A 74 7.01 2.29 -0.13
N LEU A 75 6.51 2.09 -1.36
CA LEU A 75 6.43 3.12 -2.40
C LEU A 75 5.10 3.86 -2.30
N GLY A 76 5.16 5.20 -2.13
CA GLY A 76 3.97 6.01 -1.88
C GLY A 76 3.49 5.85 -0.44
N CYS A 77 4.40 5.93 0.51
CA CYS A 77 4.16 5.51 1.89
C CYS A 77 3.33 6.51 2.72
N ALA A 78 3.24 7.79 2.34
CA ALA A 78 2.51 8.80 3.12
C ALA A 78 1.00 8.50 3.21
N PRO A 79 0.40 8.66 4.38
CA PRO A 79 0.88 9.22 5.64
C PRO A 79 1.55 8.21 6.59
N GLY A 80 1.96 7.02 6.14
CA GLY A 80 2.72 6.04 6.92
C GLY A 80 1.92 4.87 7.49
N GLY A 81 0.68 4.68 7.06
CA GLY A 81 -0.16 3.58 7.56
C GLY A 81 0.41 2.19 7.22
N TRP A 82 0.94 2.01 6.02
CA TRP A 82 1.58 0.75 5.62
C TRP A 82 2.94 0.57 6.29
N CYS A 83 3.73 1.64 6.43
CA CYS A 83 4.97 1.62 7.20
C CYS A 83 4.76 1.14 8.64
N GLN A 84 3.69 1.62 9.34
CA GLN A 84 3.37 1.16 10.71
C GLN A 84 3.15 -0.35 10.75
N VAL A 85 2.33 -0.88 9.83
CA VAL A 85 2.06 -2.33 9.74
C VAL A 85 3.34 -3.11 9.40
N ALA A 86 4.13 -2.62 8.43
CA ALA A 86 5.37 -3.28 8.03
C ALA A 86 6.37 -3.36 9.20
N VAL A 87 6.58 -2.25 9.92
CA VAL A 87 7.46 -2.21 11.10
C VAL A 87 7.08 -3.25 12.14
N GLU A 88 5.78 -3.32 12.48
CA GLU A 88 5.26 -4.28 13.44
C GLU A 88 5.51 -5.73 12.98
N ARG A 89 5.15 -6.05 11.74
CA ARG A 89 5.22 -7.42 11.20
C ARG A 89 6.65 -7.93 11.00
N VAL A 90 7.56 -7.05 10.56
CA VAL A 90 8.95 -7.46 10.32
C VAL A 90 9.83 -7.25 11.55
N GLN A 91 9.28 -6.71 12.64
CA GLN A 91 10.00 -6.39 13.88
C GLN A 91 11.19 -5.44 13.61
N SER A 92 10.91 -4.36 12.86
CA SER A 92 11.88 -3.32 12.59
C SER A 92 12.09 -2.44 13.83
N SER A 93 13.34 -2.07 14.13
CA SER A 93 13.67 -1.21 15.27
C SER A 93 14.30 0.09 14.82
N VAL A 94 14.45 1.03 15.76
CA VAL A 94 15.11 2.32 15.49
C VAL A 94 16.61 2.12 15.27
N GLU A 95 17.21 1.16 15.97
CA GLU A 95 18.64 0.85 15.92
C GLU A 95 19.01 0.09 14.65
N ALA A 96 18.06 -0.65 14.09
CA ALA A 96 18.22 -1.45 12.87
C ALA A 96 16.97 -1.38 12.00
N PRO A 97 16.71 -0.23 11.32
CA PRO A 97 15.53 -0.07 10.48
C PRO A 97 15.56 -1.04 9.29
N LYS A 98 14.46 -1.75 9.08
CA LYS A 98 14.27 -2.70 7.98
C LYS A 98 13.19 -2.26 7.02
N VAL A 99 12.51 -1.17 7.33
CA VAL A 99 11.44 -0.59 6.50
C VAL A 99 11.92 0.75 5.98
N VAL A 100 11.94 0.90 4.67
CA VAL A 100 12.25 2.16 3.99
C VAL A 100 11.00 2.59 3.23
N GLY A 101 10.52 3.79 3.52
CA GLY A 101 9.39 4.40 2.81
C GLY A 101 9.84 5.59 1.96
N ILE A 102 9.24 5.77 0.81
CA ILE A 102 9.45 6.92 -0.06
C ILE A 102 8.11 7.55 -0.45
N ASP A 103 8.04 8.87 -0.39
CA ASP A 103 6.90 9.64 -0.88
C ASP A 103 7.33 11.09 -1.17
N TYR A 104 6.73 11.71 -2.18
CA TYR A 104 6.94 13.15 -2.44
C TYR A 104 6.18 14.03 -1.44
N LEU A 105 5.13 13.50 -0.80
CA LEU A 105 4.43 14.14 0.31
C LEU A 105 5.24 13.99 1.60
N ASP A 106 5.14 15.01 2.44
CA ASP A 106 5.71 14.93 3.78
C ASP A 106 4.86 14.07 4.71
N MET A 107 5.49 13.41 5.66
CA MET A 107 4.81 12.72 6.74
C MET A 107 5.61 12.77 8.03
N ASP A 108 4.91 12.69 9.17
CA ASP A 108 5.58 12.51 10.45
C ASP A 108 6.39 11.19 10.45
N HIS A 109 7.50 11.17 11.15
CA HIS A 109 8.34 9.98 11.24
C HIS A 109 7.58 8.79 11.87
N VAL A 110 7.66 7.61 11.23
CA VAL A 110 7.20 6.34 11.81
C VAL A 110 8.41 5.66 12.45
N ARG A 111 8.34 5.41 13.74
CA ARG A 111 9.44 4.78 14.49
C ARG A 111 9.80 3.42 13.88
N GLY A 112 11.08 3.18 13.65
CA GLY A 112 11.57 1.95 13.02
C GLY A 112 11.52 1.95 11.49
N THR A 113 11.29 3.13 10.87
CA THR A 113 11.42 3.31 9.41
C THR A 113 12.51 4.30 9.08
N THR A 114 13.06 4.18 7.89
CA THR A 114 13.77 5.26 7.20
C THR A 114 12.81 5.87 6.19
N PHE A 115 12.58 7.17 6.27
CA PHE A 115 11.69 7.90 5.35
C PHE A 115 12.49 8.79 4.42
N LEU A 116 12.26 8.62 3.12
CA LEU A 116 12.81 9.45 2.06
C LEU A 116 11.70 10.35 1.50
N LYS A 117 11.77 11.65 1.79
CA LYS A 117 10.91 12.64 1.15
C LYS A 117 11.42 12.94 -0.25
N LYS A 118 10.95 12.18 -1.24
CA LYS A 118 11.42 12.21 -2.61
C LYS A 118 10.36 11.66 -3.55
N ASP A 119 10.30 12.19 -4.78
CA ASP A 119 9.45 11.58 -5.81
C ASP A 119 10.12 10.26 -6.27
N PHE A 120 9.35 9.19 -6.25
CA PHE A 120 9.83 7.89 -6.74
C PHE A 120 10.11 7.89 -8.25
N LEU A 121 9.56 8.86 -8.97
CA LEU A 121 9.81 9.04 -10.41
C LEU A 121 11.15 9.74 -10.72
N ASP A 122 11.86 10.25 -9.72
CA ASP A 122 13.20 10.81 -9.91
C ASP A 122 14.19 9.69 -10.26
N ASP A 123 15.10 9.95 -11.20
CA ASP A 123 16.07 8.97 -11.71
C ASP A 123 16.97 8.35 -10.62
N ASP A 124 17.27 9.12 -9.57
CA ASP A 124 18.12 8.67 -8.45
C ASP A 124 17.33 8.05 -7.27
N ALA A 125 15.98 8.00 -7.35
CA ALA A 125 15.16 7.44 -6.28
C ALA A 125 15.43 5.95 -6.01
N PRO A 126 15.62 5.08 -7.03
CA PRO A 126 15.99 3.68 -6.80
C PRO A 126 17.31 3.53 -6.04
N ALA A 127 18.33 4.31 -6.40
CA ALA A 127 19.64 4.28 -5.74
C ALA A 127 19.54 4.74 -4.27
N ALA A 128 18.80 5.82 -4.01
CA ALA A 128 18.57 6.32 -2.65
C ALA A 128 17.84 5.30 -1.77
N LEU A 129 16.86 4.55 -2.31
CA LEU A 129 16.16 3.48 -1.61
C LEU A 129 17.13 2.34 -1.22
N MET A 130 17.99 1.92 -2.14
CA MET A 130 18.98 0.87 -1.88
C MET A 130 20.03 1.30 -0.87
N GLU A 131 20.48 2.56 -0.94
CA GLU A 131 21.38 3.15 0.06
C GLU A 131 20.71 3.16 1.45
N ALA A 132 19.44 3.58 1.54
CA ALA A 132 18.68 3.60 2.79
C ALA A 132 18.48 2.20 3.40
N LEU A 133 18.51 1.14 2.58
CA LEU A 133 18.54 -0.27 3.02
C LEU A 133 19.97 -0.76 3.37
N GLY A 134 20.97 0.13 3.38
CA GLY A 134 22.37 -0.23 3.63
C GLY A 134 22.96 -1.11 2.53
N GLY A 135 22.54 -0.92 1.28
CA GLY A 135 22.95 -1.72 0.11
C GLY A 135 22.33 -3.12 0.04
N ASN A 136 21.44 -3.46 0.97
CA ASN A 136 20.80 -4.77 0.97
C ASN A 136 19.55 -4.78 0.07
N ARG A 137 19.31 -5.91 -0.59
CA ARG A 137 18.09 -6.11 -1.39
C ARG A 137 16.86 -6.29 -0.49
N PRO A 138 15.69 -5.74 -0.86
CA PRO A 138 14.45 -5.95 -0.11
C PRO A 138 13.88 -7.36 -0.31
N ASP A 139 13.26 -7.89 0.74
CA ASP A 139 12.46 -9.12 0.68
C ASP A 139 11.05 -8.84 0.15
N VAL A 140 10.55 -7.63 0.39
CA VAL A 140 9.21 -7.22 -0.03
C VAL A 140 9.22 -5.78 -0.54
N VAL A 141 8.59 -5.58 -1.71
CA VAL A 141 8.27 -4.26 -2.25
C VAL A 141 6.76 -4.08 -2.21
N LEU A 142 6.33 -3.02 -1.54
CA LEU A 142 4.93 -2.60 -1.40
C LEU A 142 4.70 -1.32 -2.20
N SER A 143 3.52 -1.16 -2.81
CA SER A 143 3.13 0.08 -3.48
C SER A 143 1.62 0.34 -3.35
N ASP A 144 1.26 1.38 -2.59
CA ASP A 144 -0.10 1.96 -2.60
C ASP A 144 -0.13 3.30 -3.34
N MET A 145 0.86 3.54 -4.23
CA MET A 145 0.94 4.77 -5.02
C MET A 145 -0.35 5.02 -5.79
N ALA A 146 -0.76 6.27 -5.83
CA ALA A 146 -1.87 6.75 -6.64
C ALA A 146 -1.56 8.13 -7.17
N ALA A 147 -1.69 8.32 -8.47
CA ALA A 147 -1.68 9.67 -9.03
C ALA A 147 -2.88 10.48 -8.49
N PRO A 148 -2.73 11.81 -8.31
CA PRO A 148 -3.86 12.67 -8.02
C PRO A 148 -4.97 12.47 -9.05
N THR A 149 -6.20 12.22 -8.58
CA THR A 149 -7.33 11.96 -9.47
C THR A 149 -7.72 13.23 -10.22
N THR A 150 -7.78 13.12 -11.55
CA THR A 150 -8.25 14.21 -12.42
C THR A 150 -9.77 14.23 -12.54
N GLY A 151 -10.42 13.13 -12.18
CA GLY A 151 -11.85 12.86 -12.41
C GLY A 151 -12.13 12.24 -13.78
N HIS A 152 -11.11 12.13 -14.64
CA HIS A 152 -11.21 11.50 -15.95
C HIS A 152 -10.73 10.05 -15.84
N LYS A 153 -11.67 9.11 -15.86
CA LYS A 153 -11.39 7.68 -15.56
C LYS A 153 -10.23 7.09 -16.37
N GLN A 154 -10.16 7.40 -17.67
CA GLN A 154 -9.13 6.87 -18.56
C GLN A 154 -7.75 7.43 -18.22
N THR A 155 -7.66 8.73 -17.96
CA THR A 155 -6.40 9.38 -17.54
C THR A 155 -5.92 8.86 -16.21
N ASP A 156 -6.82 8.74 -15.23
CA ASP A 156 -6.49 8.24 -13.90
C ASP A 156 -6.06 6.76 -13.95
N HIS A 157 -6.67 5.98 -14.85
CA HIS A 157 -6.27 4.60 -15.10
C HIS A 157 -4.85 4.50 -15.69
N LEU A 158 -4.56 5.25 -16.76
CA LEU A 158 -3.23 5.26 -17.40
C LEU A 158 -2.12 5.68 -16.43
N ARG A 159 -2.36 6.71 -15.62
CA ARG A 159 -1.40 7.16 -14.60
C ARG A 159 -1.13 6.09 -13.54
N THR A 160 -2.18 5.41 -13.09
CA THR A 160 -2.02 4.33 -12.09
C THR A 160 -1.30 3.13 -12.69
N THR A 161 -1.57 2.79 -13.95
CA THR A 161 -0.85 1.73 -14.68
C THR A 161 0.63 2.06 -14.80
N HIS A 162 0.96 3.30 -15.16
CA HIS A 162 2.36 3.75 -15.25
C HIS A 162 3.10 3.65 -13.91
N LEU A 163 2.46 4.06 -12.80
CA LEU A 163 3.06 3.90 -11.46
C LEU A 163 3.28 2.42 -11.11
N PHE A 164 2.36 1.54 -11.50
CA PHE A 164 2.53 0.10 -11.33
C PHE A 164 3.71 -0.44 -12.14
N GLU A 165 3.87 -0.02 -13.42
CA GLU A 165 4.97 -0.44 -14.29
C GLU A 165 6.33 -0.05 -13.72
N ILE A 166 6.47 1.17 -13.20
CA ILE A 166 7.71 1.62 -12.57
C ILE A 166 7.97 0.86 -11.26
N ALA A 167 6.93 0.63 -10.46
CA ALA A 167 7.07 -0.12 -9.21
C ALA A 167 7.50 -1.58 -9.45
N ILE A 168 6.96 -2.25 -10.47
CA ILE A 168 7.37 -3.63 -10.80
C ILE A 168 8.76 -3.69 -11.41
N ASP A 169 9.16 -2.69 -12.21
CA ASP A 169 10.53 -2.61 -12.74
C ASP A 169 11.55 -2.47 -11.60
N PHE A 170 11.27 -1.59 -10.62
CA PHE A 170 12.08 -1.49 -9.42
C PHE A 170 12.15 -2.82 -8.66
N ALA A 171 11.02 -3.50 -8.49
CA ALA A 171 10.96 -4.78 -7.79
C ALA A 171 11.78 -5.86 -8.51
N ARG A 172 11.72 -5.95 -9.83
CA ARG A 172 12.49 -6.89 -10.65
C ARG A 172 14.00 -6.72 -10.50
N ARG A 173 14.46 -5.48 -10.42
CA ARG A 173 15.89 -5.16 -10.31
C ARG A 173 16.43 -5.35 -8.90
N ASN A 174 15.59 -5.21 -7.88
CA ASN A 174 16.07 -5.07 -6.51
C ASN A 174 15.61 -6.16 -5.53
N LEU A 175 14.54 -6.92 -5.82
CA LEU A 175 14.08 -7.99 -4.92
C LEU A 175 15.14 -9.11 -4.78
N VAL A 176 15.22 -9.65 -3.57
CA VAL A 176 15.94 -10.93 -3.38
C VAL A 176 15.21 -12.06 -4.12
N PRO A 177 15.92 -13.11 -4.61
CA PRO A 177 15.27 -14.34 -5.06
C PRO A 177 14.35 -14.88 -3.95
N GLY A 178 13.14 -15.27 -4.32
CA GLY A 178 12.09 -15.65 -3.36
C GLY A 178 11.27 -14.50 -2.79
N GLY A 179 11.65 -13.25 -3.04
CA GLY A 179 10.97 -12.03 -2.59
C GLY A 179 9.54 -11.88 -3.11
N SER A 180 8.85 -10.87 -2.62
CA SER A 180 7.44 -10.63 -2.93
C SER A 180 7.17 -9.17 -3.31
N PHE A 181 6.17 -8.98 -4.18
CA PHE A 181 5.69 -7.68 -4.62
C PHE A 181 4.19 -7.56 -4.38
N LEU A 182 3.77 -6.43 -3.84
CA LEU A 182 2.37 -6.07 -3.65
C LEU A 182 2.13 -4.67 -4.17
N SER A 183 1.23 -4.50 -5.12
CA SER A 183 0.93 -3.17 -5.65
C SER A 183 -0.54 -2.97 -5.95
N LYS A 184 -1.00 -1.73 -5.76
CA LYS A 184 -2.30 -1.28 -6.18
C LYS A 184 -2.37 -1.19 -7.71
N VAL A 185 -3.52 -1.62 -8.24
CA VAL A 185 -3.90 -1.47 -9.66
C VAL A 185 -5.36 -1.03 -9.76
N PHE A 186 -5.77 -0.51 -10.90
CA PHE A 186 -7.19 -0.29 -11.18
C PHE A 186 -7.72 -1.35 -12.13
N ARG A 187 -8.96 -1.79 -11.91
CA ARG A 187 -9.64 -2.74 -12.79
C ARG A 187 -9.79 -2.16 -14.19
N GLY A 188 -9.30 -2.84 -15.22
CA GLY A 188 -9.56 -2.55 -16.65
C GLY A 188 -8.31 -2.52 -17.54
N GLY A 189 -8.29 -3.31 -18.56
CA GLY A 189 -7.69 -3.13 -19.88
C GLY A 189 -6.22 -3.46 -20.13
N THR A 190 -5.28 -3.16 -19.28
CA THR A 190 -3.83 -3.43 -19.44
C THR A 190 -3.34 -4.61 -18.61
N GLU A 191 -4.23 -5.20 -17.83
CA GLU A 191 -3.90 -6.20 -16.81
C GLU A 191 -3.31 -7.49 -17.37
N ASN A 192 -3.72 -7.92 -18.57
CA ASN A 192 -3.34 -9.24 -19.07
C ASN A 192 -1.87 -9.35 -19.47
N ALA A 193 -1.30 -8.34 -20.15
CA ALA A 193 0.11 -8.34 -20.54
C ALA A 193 1.03 -8.23 -19.32
N LEU A 194 0.74 -7.27 -18.43
CA LEU A 194 1.49 -7.08 -17.19
C LEU A 194 1.41 -8.31 -16.28
N LEU A 195 0.26 -8.98 -16.25
CA LEU A 195 0.10 -10.22 -15.48
C LEU A 195 0.87 -11.39 -16.08
N GLN A 196 0.96 -11.48 -17.38
CA GLN A 196 1.78 -12.52 -18.04
C GLN A 196 3.26 -12.33 -17.70
N ASP A 197 3.73 -11.09 -17.74
CA ASP A 197 5.09 -10.76 -17.35
C ASP A 197 5.36 -11.09 -15.89
N LEU A 198 4.45 -10.72 -14.97
CA LEU A 198 4.58 -11.09 -13.58
C LEU A 198 4.61 -12.61 -13.35
N LYS A 199 3.80 -13.38 -14.09
CA LYS A 199 3.79 -14.85 -14.00
C LYS A 199 5.08 -15.49 -14.48
N ARG A 200 5.81 -14.84 -15.40
CA ARG A 200 7.15 -15.26 -15.81
C ARG A 200 8.14 -15.04 -14.66
N ASP A 201 8.09 -13.87 -14.00
CA ASP A 201 9.10 -13.46 -13.04
C ASP A 201 8.85 -13.99 -11.64
N PHE A 202 7.59 -14.34 -11.29
CA PHE A 202 7.20 -14.82 -9.96
C PHE A 202 6.54 -16.21 -10.00
N LYS A 203 6.69 -16.97 -8.90
CA LYS A 203 6.09 -18.31 -8.79
C LYS A 203 4.56 -18.26 -8.71
N THR A 204 4.02 -17.25 -8.02
CA THR A 204 2.57 -17.09 -7.87
C THR A 204 2.19 -15.63 -8.05
N VAL A 205 1.10 -15.38 -8.79
CA VAL A 205 0.51 -14.07 -9.01
C VAL A 205 -1.00 -14.15 -8.84
N ALA A 206 -1.58 -13.24 -8.08
CA ALA A 206 -3.01 -13.18 -7.87
C ALA A 206 -3.51 -11.73 -7.76
N HIS A 207 -4.76 -11.50 -8.17
CA HIS A 207 -5.48 -10.28 -7.85
C HIS A 207 -6.29 -10.46 -6.58
N LEU A 208 -6.38 -9.39 -5.81
CA LEU A 208 -7.18 -9.39 -4.59
C LEU A 208 -7.80 -8.02 -4.34
N LYS A 209 -8.92 -8.04 -3.65
CA LYS A 209 -9.58 -6.84 -3.14
C LYS A 209 -9.80 -7.05 -1.65
N PRO A 210 -8.97 -6.45 -0.78
CA PRO A 210 -9.15 -6.61 0.66
C PRO A 210 -10.49 -5.99 1.09
N PRO A 211 -11.14 -6.52 2.14
CA PRO A 211 -12.39 -5.97 2.69
C PRO A 211 -12.29 -4.48 3.05
N ALA A 212 -11.11 -4.03 3.47
CA ALA A 212 -10.84 -2.62 3.73
C ALA A 212 -10.89 -1.74 2.47
N SER A 213 -10.80 -2.29 1.25
CA SER A 213 -11.05 -1.52 0.02
C SER A 213 -12.52 -1.22 -0.14
N ARG A 214 -12.86 0.02 -0.50
CA ARG A 214 -14.25 0.41 -0.74
C ARG A 214 -14.85 -0.39 -1.89
N LYS A 215 -16.09 -0.87 -1.74
CA LYS A 215 -16.76 -1.71 -2.73
C LYS A 215 -16.87 -1.04 -4.10
N GLU A 216 -17.20 0.26 -4.11
CA GLU A 216 -17.37 1.09 -5.30
C GLU A 216 -16.06 1.54 -5.95
N SER A 217 -14.92 1.41 -5.26
CA SER A 217 -13.61 1.76 -5.82
C SER A 217 -13.18 0.76 -6.89
N PRO A 218 -12.63 1.20 -8.03
CA PRO A 218 -12.01 0.32 -9.03
C PRO A 218 -10.71 -0.30 -8.56
N GLU A 219 -10.23 0.07 -7.38
CA GLU A 219 -8.98 -0.39 -6.77
C GLU A 219 -8.98 -1.90 -6.54
N LEU A 220 -7.92 -2.54 -6.98
CA LEU A 220 -7.51 -3.91 -6.70
C LEU A 220 -6.03 -3.90 -6.29
N TYR A 221 -5.56 -5.04 -5.83
CA TYR A 221 -4.14 -5.27 -5.59
C TYR A 221 -3.67 -6.48 -6.37
N VAL A 222 -2.45 -6.39 -6.90
CA VAL A 222 -1.71 -7.52 -7.43
C VAL A 222 -0.70 -7.94 -6.38
N ILE A 223 -0.73 -9.21 -6.03
CA ILE A 223 0.26 -9.86 -5.19
C ILE A 223 1.05 -10.84 -6.05
N ALA A 224 2.38 -10.71 -6.06
CA ALA A 224 3.30 -11.61 -6.74
C ALA A 224 4.33 -12.12 -5.72
N LYS A 225 4.51 -13.44 -5.62
CA LYS A 225 5.36 -14.07 -4.61
C LYS A 225 6.35 -15.03 -5.23
N GLY A 226 7.51 -15.14 -4.60
CA GLY A 226 8.55 -16.05 -5.02
C GLY A 226 9.22 -15.56 -6.30
N PHE A 227 9.81 -14.37 -6.25
CA PHE A 227 10.61 -13.81 -7.34
C PHE A 227 11.67 -14.82 -7.77
N ARG A 228 11.82 -15.04 -9.06
CA ARG A 228 12.72 -16.09 -9.60
C ARG A 228 14.19 -15.64 -9.70
N GLY A 229 14.44 -14.35 -9.52
CA GLY A 229 15.70 -13.71 -9.87
C GLY A 229 15.60 -13.00 -11.23
N SER A 230 16.44 -12.02 -11.45
CA SER A 230 16.61 -11.41 -12.77
C SER A 230 17.77 -12.09 -13.49
N ASP A 231 17.65 -12.33 -14.79
CA ASP A 231 18.79 -12.72 -15.67
C ASP A 231 19.88 -11.63 -15.70
N LEU A 232 19.69 -10.55 -14.94
CA LEU A 232 20.59 -9.41 -14.77
C LEU A 232 21.55 -9.55 -13.56
N ASP A 233 21.41 -10.62 -12.76
CA ASP A 233 22.40 -10.94 -11.72
C ASP A 233 23.58 -11.65 -12.41
N PRO A 234 24.76 -11.00 -12.58
CA PRO A 234 25.97 -11.73 -12.96
C PRO A 234 26.34 -12.66 -11.79
N ASP A 235 26.64 -13.91 -12.09
CA ASP A 235 27.25 -14.90 -11.20
C ASP A 235 28.53 -14.35 -10.52
#